data_8109ecfb5bb3b4fd4f947cee93e6240e
#
_entry.id   8109ecfb5bb3b4fd4f947cee93e6240e
#
_cell.length_a   1.000
_cell.length_b   1.000
_cell.length_c   1.000
_cell.angle_alpha   90.00
_cell.angle_beta   90.00
_cell.angle_gamma   90.00
#
_symmetry.space_group_name_H-M   'P 1'
#
loop_
_entity.id
_entity.type
_entity.pdbx_description
1 polymer ?
#
loop_
_entity_poly.entity_id
_entity_poly.type
_entity_poly.pdbx_seq_one_letter_code
_entity_poly.pdbx_strand_id
1 'polypeptide(L)'
;SRSMQFGSAGYTKSNYASTLAATLACFLMKQGDAVGLTTFGEKLEEHIPARNRPGHLRRLLTELEKPAVPGGTSLEVPVRQLADMLTKRGLIVFISDLLAPIETLDRQLGWLGAMGHDVVLFQVMDRAEIDFIFDKAAQFLDMESGDAWFVDPDQARDGYIRKFNAHREAARSSCE
;
A
#
# COMPACT_ATOMS: atom_id res chain seq x y z
N SER A 1 0.91 6.91 -3.91
CA SER A 1 2.32 7.13 -3.53
C SER A 1 3.21 7.02 -4.76
N ARG A 2 4.24 7.86 -4.81
CA ARG A 2 5.25 7.78 -5.90
C ARG A 2 6.08 6.51 -5.79
N SER A 3 6.38 6.06 -4.59
CA SER A 3 7.13 4.81 -4.35
C SER A 3 6.45 3.59 -4.97
N MET A 4 5.11 3.55 -5.01
CA MET A 4 4.34 2.50 -5.65
C MET A 4 4.46 2.47 -7.19
N GLN A 5 5.00 3.53 -7.82
CA GLN A 5 5.28 3.54 -9.28
C GLN A 5 6.59 2.84 -9.64
N PHE A 6 7.39 2.44 -8.66
CA PHE A 6 8.60 1.65 -8.89
C PHE A 6 8.27 0.22 -9.33
N GLY A 7 9.09 -0.32 -10.23
CA GLY A 7 9.01 -1.71 -10.67
C GLY A 7 10.17 -2.08 -11.58
N SER A 8 10.84 -3.20 -11.27
CA SER A 8 12.00 -3.71 -12.01
C SER A 8 11.64 -4.81 -13.02
N ALA A 9 10.44 -5.41 -12.92
CA ALA A 9 10.03 -6.57 -13.69
C ALA A 9 9.04 -6.25 -14.85
N GLY A 10 9.04 -5.02 -15.36
CA GLY A 10 8.15 -4.59 -16.45
C GLY A 10 6.73 -4.20 -16.00
N TYR A 11 6.45 -4.24 -14.73
CA TYR A 11 5.22 -3.72 -14.10
C TYR A 11 5.57 -3.05 -12.76
N THR A 12 4.72 -2.14 -12.32
CA THR A 12 4.94 -1.39 -11.08
C THR A 12 4.33 -2.09 -9.85
N LYS A 13 4.77 -1.72 -8.64
CA LYS A 13 4.10 -2.14 -7.39
C LYS A 13 2.62 -1.77 -7.41
N SER A 14 2.27 -0.60 -7.95
CA SER A 14 0.88 -0.15 -8.12
C SER A 14 0.07 -1.09 -8.99
N ASN A 15 0.60 -1.52 -10.14
CA ASN A 15 -0.08 -2.50 -11.01
C ASN A 15 -0.33 -3.83 -10.29
N TYR A 16 0.67 -4.31 -9.55
CA TYR A 16 0.53 -5.51 -8.75
C TYR A 16 -0.54 -5.36 -7.65
N ALA A 17 -0.51 -4.25 -6.92
CA ALA A 17 -1.49 -3.95 -5.88
C ALA A 17 -2.92 -3.89 -6.43
N SER A 18 -3.12 -3.23 -7.58
CA SER A 18 -4.43 -3.17 -8.26
C SER A 18 -4.91 -4.56 -8.69
N THR A 19 -4.01 -5.40 -9.22
CA THR A 19 -4.34 -6.79 -9.59
C THR A 19 -4.71 -7.63 -8.38
N LEU A 20 -3.97 -7.50 -7.27
CA LEU A 20 -4.28 -8.18 -6.01
C LEU A 20 -5.65 -7.74 -5.46
N ALA A 21 -5.90 -6.43 -5.41
CA ALA A 21 -7.18 -5.88 -4.97
C ALA A 21 -8.35 -6.37 -5.83
N ALA A 22 -8.19 -6.37 -7.16
CA ALA A 22 -9.18 -6.88 -8.10
C ALA A 22 -9.48 -8.37 -7.88
N THR A 23 -8.43 -9.17 -7.66
CA THR A 23 -8.54 -10.61 -7.41
C THR A 23 -9.28 -10.88 -6.11
N LEU A 24 -8.93 -10.20 -5.02
CA LEU A 24 -9.60 -10.31 -3.73
C LEU A 24 -11.06 -9.88 -3.83
N ALA A 25 -11.34 -8.74 -4.49
CA ALA A 25 -12.71 -8.27 -4.69
C ALA A 25 -13.56 -9.28 -5.46
N CYS A 26 -13.03 -9.86 -6.54
CA CYS A 26 -13.71 -10.88 -7.32
C CYS A 26 -13.98 -12.14 -6.49
N PHE A 27 -13.01 -12.60 -5.73
CA PHE A 27 -13.10 -13.78 -4.89
C PHE A 27 -14.16 -13.60 -3.79
N LEU A 28 -14.08 -12.53 -3.00
CA LEU A 28 -14.99 -12.25 -1.90
C LEU A 28 -16.42 -12.01 -2.39
N MET A 29 -16.61 -11.26 -3.48
CA MET A 29 -17.95 -11.06 -4.05
C MET A 29 -18.58 -12.34 -4.57
N LYS A 30 -17.80 -13.29 -5.10
CA LYS A 30 -18.29 -14.63 -5.48
C LYS A 30 -18.73 -15.47 -4.27
N GLN A 31 -18.14 -15.23 -3.10
CA GLN A 31 -18.55 -15.86 -1.85
C GLN A 31 -19.81 -15.24 -1.24
N GLY A 32 -20.28 -14.12 -1.78
CA GLY A 32 -21.46 -13.41 -1.29
C GLY A 32 -21.14 -12.19 -0.42
N ASP A 33 -19.86 -11.89 -0.19
CA ASP A 33 -19.45 -10.77 0.65
C ASP A 33 -19.64 -9.43 -0.05
N ALA A 34 -19.93 -8.40 0.75
CA ALA A 34 -19.98 -7.03 0.28
C ALA A 34 -18.57 -6.44 0.29
N VAL A 35 -18.08 -6.01 -0.87
CA VAL A 35 -16.74 -5.43 -1.04
C VAL A 35 -16.83 -3.94 -1.36
N GLY A 36 -16.03 -3.13 -0.70
CA GLY A 36 -15.77 -1.73 -1.00
C GLY A 36 -14.33 -1.53 -1.46
N LEU A 37 -14.05 -0.36 -2.00
CA LEU A 37 -12.71 0.05 -2.41
C LEU A 37 -12.46 1.48 -1.96
N THR A 38 -11.28 1.72 -1.43
CA THR A 38 -10.81 3.07 -1.12
C THR A 38 -9.41 3.24 -1.69
N THR A 39 -9.22 4.24 -2.51
CA THR A 39 -7.90 4.65 -3.00
C THR A 39 -7.45 5.92 -2.29
N PHE A 40 -6.17 6.01 -2.01
CA PHE A 40 -5.61 7.12 -1.25
C PHE A 40 -4.16 7.44 -1.64
N GLY A 41 -3.78 8.68 -1.41
CA GLY A 41 -2.43 9.20 -1.44
C GLY A 41 -2.18 10.01 -0.16
N GLU A 42 -1.94 11.32 -0.26
CA GLU A 42 -1.88 12.22 0.91
C GLU A 42 -3.25 12.38 1.60
N LYS A 43 -4.30 12.15 0.86
CA LYS A 43 -5.69 12.14 1.32
C LYS A 43 -6.47 11.05 0.58
N LEU A 44 -7.68 10.83 1.02
CA LEU A 44 -8.58 9.91 0.34
C LEU A 44 -8.91 10.45 -1.06
N GLU A 45 -8.76 9.61 -2.09
CA GLU A 45 -9.00 9.97 -3.49
C GLU A 45 -10.38 9.52 -3.95
N GLU A 46 -10.69 8.24 -3.78
CA GLU A 46 -12.00 7.68 -4.12
C GLU A 46 -12.46 6.72 -3.00
N HIS A 47 -13.75 6.70 -2.76
CA HIS A 47 -14.39 5.75 -1.86
C HIS A 47 -15.62 5.12 -2.51
N ILE A 48 -15.57 3.83 -2.74
CA ILE A 48 -16.69 3.02 -3.20
C ILE A 48 -17.18 2.17 -2.02
N PRO A 49 -18.35 2.46 -1.46
CA PRO A 49 -18.89 1.73 -0.31
C PRO A 49 -19.09 0.25 -0.58
N ALA A 50 -18.92 -0.57 0.47
CA ALA A 50 -19.07 -2.02 0.38
C ALA A 50 -20.48 -2.43 -0.04
N ARG A 51 -20.60 -3.19 -1.11
CA ARG A 51 -21.85 -3.73 -1.65
C ARG A 51 -21.58 -5.07 -2.37
N ASN A 52 -22.64 -5.89 -2.44
CA ASN A 52 -22.68 -7.06 -3.33
C ASN A 52 -23.96 -7.01 -4.16
N ARG A 53 -23.87 -6.45 -5.36
CA ARG A 53 -24.97 -6.33 -6.31
C ARG A 53 -24.46 -6.35 -7.75
N PRO A 54 -25.33 -6.69 -8.73
CA PRO A 54 -24.95 -6.67 -10.14
C PRO A 54 -24.28 -5.35 -10.56
N GLY A 55 -23.19 -5.44 -11.31
CA GLY A 55 -22.43 -4.29 -11.81
C GLY A 55 -21.45 -3.68 -10.80
N HIS A 56 -21.49 -4.05 -9.52
CA HIS A 56 -20.62 -3.45 -8.50
C HIS A 56 -19.16 -3.84 -8.70
N LEU A 57 -18.87 -5.12 -9.01
CA LEU A 57 -17.51 -5.56 -9.33
C LEU A 57 -16.92 -4.77 -10.49
N ARG A 58 -17.71 -4.57 -11.55
CA ARG A 58 -17.26 -3.77 -12.71
C ARG A 58 -16.84 -2.36 -12.29
N ARG A 59 -17.61 -1.72 -11.39
CA ARG A 59 -17.27 -0.40 -10.87
C ARG A 59 -15.92 -0.41 -10.12
N LEU A 60 -15.69 -1.42 -9.27
CA LEU A 60 -14.41 -1.58 -8.54
C LEU A 60 -13.25 -1.75 -9.53
N LEU A 61 -13.40 -2.62 -10.54
CA LEU A 61 -12.37 -2.86 -11.54
C LEU A 61 -12.06 -1.61 -12.37
N THR A 62 -13.09 -0.88 -12.82
CA THR A 62 -12.90 0.38 -13.55
C THR A 62 -12.13 1.41 -12.72
N GLU A 63 -12.33 1.46 -11.40
CA GLU A 63 -11.56 2.35 -10.53
C GLU A 63 -10.10 1.91 -10.41
N LEU A 64 -9.85 0.62 -10.27
CA LEU A 64 -8.50 0.06 -10.18
C LEU A 64 -7.69 0.16 -11.48
N GLU A 65 -8.36 0.34 -12.64
CA GLU A 65 -7.73 0.58 -13.94
C GLU A 65 -7.23 2.02 -14.12
N LYS A 66 -7.71 2.96 -13.30
CA LYS A 66 -7.26 4.33 -13.39
C LYS A 66 -5.77 4.46 -13.03
N PRO A 67 -5.03 5.31 -13.75
CA PRO A 67 -3.65 5.58 -13.38
C PRO A 67 -3.58 6.16 -11.97
N ALA A 68 -2.61 5.68 -11.19
CA ALA A 68 -2.39 6.21 -9.85
C ALA A 68 -1.99 7.68 -9.90
N VAL A 69 -2.59 8.49 -9.04
CA VAL A 69 -2.29 9.92 -8.96
C VAL A 69 -0.90 10.10 -8.32
N PRO A 70 0.01 10.84 -8.97
CA PRO A 70 1.31 11.15 -8.39
C PRO A 70 1.15 12.03 -7.14
N GLY A 71 1.77 11.65 -6.03
CA GLY A 71 1.72 12.43 -4.78
C GLY A 71 2.49 11.73 -3.67
N GLY A 72 2.71 12.41 -2.57
CA GLY A 72 3.21 11.82 -1.34
C GLY A 72 2.20 10.85 -0.74
N THR A 73 2.59 10.18 0.32
CA THR A 73 1.72 9.26 1.06
C THR A 73 1.61 9.71 2.51
N SER A 74 0.37 9.89 2.96
CA SER A 74 0.06 10.01 4.36
C SER A 74 -0.96 8.93 4.71
N LEU A 75 -0.77 8.23 5.81
CA LEU A 75 -1.74 7.24 6.30
C LEU A 75 -2.75 7.85 7.27
N GLU A 76 -2.36 8.91 7.97
CA GLU A 76 -3.18 9.47 9.04
C GLU A 76 -4.50 10.03 8.54
N VAL A 77 -4.46 10.91 7.54
CA VAL A 77 -5.66 11.57 7.01
C VAL A 77 -6.59 10.58 6.32
N PRO A 78 -6.13 9.74 5.36
CA PRO A 78 -7.00 8.77 4.69
C PRO A 78 -7.63 7.74 5.63
N VAL A 79 -6.87 7.22 6.60
CA VAL A 79 -7.40 6.23 7.55
C VAL A 79 -8.47 6.84 8.42
N ARG A 80 -8.28 8.08 8.90
CA ARG A 80 -9.30 8.79 9.67
C ARG A 80 -10.56 9.04 8.84
N GLN A 81 -10.41 9.52 7.61
CA GLN A 81 -11.54 9.73 6.69
C GLN A 81 -12.27 8.42 6.39
N LEU A 82 -11.54 7.32 6.16
CA LEU A 82 -12.14 6.02 5.95
C LEU A 82 -12.94 5.56 7.17
N ALA A 83 -12.37 5.66 8.37
CA ALA A 83 -13.03 5.26 9.60
C ALA A 83 -14.35 6.02 9.85
N ASP A 84 -14.38 7.32 9.53
CA ASP A 84 -15.61 8.13 9.64
C ASP A 84 -16.71 7.66 8.65
N MET A 85 -16.34 7.02 7.55
CA MET A 85 -17.26 6.48 6.54
C MET A 85 -17.73 5.05 6.83
N LEU A 86 -16.97 4.31 7.65
CA LEU A 86 -17.29 2.93 7.98
C LEU A 86 -18.37 2.86 9.06
N THR A 87 -19.56 2.41 8.68
CA THR A 87 -20.71 2.31 9.60
C THR A 87 -20.86 0.92 10.21
N LYS A 88 -20.15 -0.08 9.70
CA LYS A 88 -20.23 -1.48 10.14
C LYS A 88 -18.84 -2.05 10.31
N ARG A 89 -18.67 -2.92 11.30
CA ARG A 89 -17.47 -3.71 11.47
C ARG A 89 -17.23 -4.62 10.26
N GLY A 90 -15.97 -4.84 9.94
CA GLY A 90 -15.60 -5.70 8.82
C GLY A 90 -14.10 -5.85 8.70
N LEU A 91 -13.68 -6.60 7.70
CA LEU A 91 -12.29 -6.77 7.32
C LEU A 91 -11.82 -5.58 6.49
N ILE A 92 -10.73 -4.96 6.90
CA ILE A 92 -10.03 -3.93 6.15
C ILE A 92 -8.73 -4.55 5.61
N VAL A 93 -8.58 -4.52 4.30
CA VAL A 93 -7.37 -5.02 3.63
C VAL A 93 -6.58 -3.82 3.14
N PHE A 94 -5.40 -3.59 3.73
CA PHE A 94 -4.43 -2.60 3.28
C PHE A 94 -3.44 -3.23 2.30
N ILE A 95 -3.26 -2.58 1.15
CA ILE A 95 -2.29 -3.00 0.13
C ILE A 95 -1.38 -1.80 -0.15
N SER A 96 -0.13 -1.86 0.32
CA SER A 96 0.83 -0.75 0.24
C SER A 96 2.26 -1.29 0.37
N ASP A 97 3.25 -0.48 0.02
CA ASP A 97 4.66 -0.78 0.33
C ASP A 97 5.02 -0.53 1.80
N LEU A 98 4.12 0.10 2.56
CA LEU A 98 4.24 0.39 3.99
C LEU A 98 5.52 1.16 4.37
N LEU A 99 5.98 2.07 3.50
CA LEU A 99 7.16 2.90 3.76
C LEU A 99 6.89 4.09 4.71
N ALA A 100 5.68 4.19 5.25
CA ALA A 100 5.34 5.18 6.27
C ALA A 100 6.10 4.91 7.59
N PRO A 101 6.31 5.95 8.44
CA PRO A 101 6.86 5.75 9.77
C PRO A 101 6.07 4.72 10.58
N ILE A 102 6.77 3.79 11.24
CA ILE A 102 6.15 2.67 11.97
C ILE A 102 5.19 3.16 13.05
N GLU A 103 5.55 4.21 13.77
CA GLU A 103 4.70 4.78 14.83
C GLU A 103 3.36 5.30 14.28
N THR A 104 3.36 5.77 13.03
CA THR A 104 2.13 6.19 12.35
C THR A 104 1.30 4.99 11.96
N LEU A 105 1.94 3.97 11.39
CA LEU A 105 1.27 2.73 11.01
C LEU A 105 0.62 2.07 12.22
N ASP A 106 1.37 1.85 13.29
CA ASP A 106 0.94 1.22 14.53
C ASP A 106 -0.28 1.94 15.15
N ARG A 107 -0.20 3.27 15.24
CA ARG A 107 -1.30 4.10 15.74
C ARG A 107 -2.57 3.97 14.91
N GLN A 108 -2.44 4.00 13.57
CA GLN A 108 -3.60 3.93 12.68
C GLN A 108 -4.24 2.54 12.68
N LEU A 109 -3.43 1.48 12.69
CA LEU A 109 -3.92 0.10 12.78
C LEU A 109 -4.58 -0.17 14.14
N GLY A 110 -3.95 0.23 15.23
CA GLY A 110 -4.51 0.11 16.58
C GLY A 110 -5.84 0.84 16.72
N TRP A 111 -5.99 2.00 16.09
CA TRP A 111 -7.25 2.74 16.09
C TRP A 111 -8.36 1.99 15.35
N LEU A 112 -8.09 1.45 14.15
CA LEU A 112 -9.06 0.64 13.40
C LEU A 112 -9.45 -0.63 14.16
N GLY A 113 -8.48 -1.30 14.79
CA GLY A 113 -8.72 -2.46 15.65
C GLY A 113 -9.62 -2.11 16.85
N ALA A 114 -9.37 -0.97 17.52
CA ALA A 114 -10.19 -0.49 18.63
C ALA A 114 -11.64 -0.17 18.20
N MET A 115 -11.88 0.19 16.95
CA MET A 115 -13.21 0.34 16.36
C MET A 115 -13.88 -1.01 16.04
N GLY A 116 -13.17 -2.12 16.23
CA GLY A 116 -13.65 -3.49 16.04
C GLY A 116 -13.54 -3.99 14.60
N HIS A 117 -12.65 -3.41 13.81
CA HIS A 117 -12.31 -3.94 12.47
C HIS A 117 -11.18 -4.95 12.58
N ASP A 118 -11.27 -6.02 11.78
CA ASP A 118 -10.12 -6.87 11.49
C ASP A 118 -9.28 -6.21 10.40
N VAL A 119 -7.97 -6.15 10.59
CA VAL A 119 -7.06 -5.49 9.63
C VAL A 119 -6.04 -6.50 9.11
N VAL A 120 -5.91 -6.58 7.79
CA VAL A 120 -4.91 -7.39 7.10
C VAL A 120 -4.04 -6.47 6.25
N LEU A 121 -2.73 -6.61 6.38
CA LEU A 121 -1.74 -5.86 5.60
C LEU A 121 -1.11 -6.73 4.53
N PHE A 122 -1.16 -6.28 3.29
CA PHE A 122 -0.35 -6.80 2.21
C PHE A 122 0.76 -5.80 1.88
N GLN A 123 1.98 -6.13 2.28
CA GLN A 123 3.15 -5.36 1.92
C GLN A 123 3.60 -5.72 0.51
N VAL A 124 3.54 -4.76 -0.41
CA VAL A 124 3.95 -4.93 -1.81
C VAL A 124 5.34 -4.36 -2.00
N MET A 125 6.27 -5.19 -2.43
CA MET A 125 7.67 -4.82 -2.59
C MET A 125 8.20 -5.33 -3.92
N ASP A 126 9.07 -4.57 -4.54
CA ASP A 126 9.81 -5.01 -5.71
C ASP A 126 11.04 -5.83 -5.30
N ARG A 127 11.38 -6.83 -6.12
CA ARG A 127 12.52 -7.71 -5.82
C ARG A 127 13.85 -6.95 -5.79
N ALA A 128 13.99 -5.94 -6.64
CA ALA A 128 15.18 -5.10 -6.63
C ALA A 128 15.33 -4.29 -5.32
N GLU A 129 14.22 -3.93 -4.67
CA GLU A 129 14.24 -3.29 -3.34
C GLU A 129 14.65 -4.30 -2.24
N ILE A 130 14.16 -5.54 -2.33
CA ILE A 130 14.45 -6.59 -1.33
C ILE A 130 15.91 -7.03 -1.40
N ASP A 131 16.39 -7.32 -2.61
CA ASP A 131 17.70 -7.92 -2.85
C ASP A 131 18.80 -6.87 -3.08
N PHE A 132 18.41 -5.59 -3.21
CA PHE A 132 19.28 -4.47 -3.58
C PHE A 132 20.12 -4.78 -4.82
N ILE A 133 19.43 -5.19 -5.90
CA ILE A 133 20.07 -5.58 -7.16
C ILE A 133 20.30 -4.32 -8.02
N PHE A 134 21.34 -3.59 -7.72
CA PHE A 134 21.77 -2.41 -8.50
C PHE A 134 23.24 -2.58 -8.86
N ASP A 135 23.51 -2.92 -10.12
CA ASP A 135 24.86 -3.35 -10.57
C ASP A 135 25.83 -2.21 -10.87
N LYS A 136 25.39 -0.96 -10.80
CA LYS A 136 26.24 0.22 -11.14
C LYS A 136 25.97 1.37 -10.18
N ALA A 137 27.03 2.16 -9.95
CA ALA A 137 26.88 3.47 -9.32
C ALA A 137 25.78 4.25 -10.06
N ALA A 138 24.71 4.54 -9.36
CA ALA A 138 23.53 5.18 -9.92
C ALA A 138 23.11 6.36 -9.04
N GLN A 139 22.44 7.30 -9.68
CA GLN A 139 21.76 8.34 -8.96
C GLN A 139 20.43 7.78 -8.44
N PHE A 140 20.35 7.57 -7.14
CA PHE A 140 19.09 7.22 -6.50
C PHE A 140 18.27 8.48 -6.31
N LEU A 141 17.10 8.48 -6.92
CA LEU A 141 16.13 9.56 -6.77
C LEU A 141 15.16 9.17 -5.68
N ASP A 142 15.10 9.96 -4.61
CA ASP A 142 13.98 9.83 -3.67
C ASP A 142 12.70 10.26 -4.39
N MET A 143 11.82 9.31 -4.59
CA MET A 143 10.58 9.53 -5.37
C MET A 143 9.58 10.42 -4.63
N GLU A 144 9.75 10.64 -3.33
CA GLU A 144 8.85 11.49 -2.54
C GLU A 144 9.39 12.91 -2.38
N SER A 145 10.65 13.09 -2.01
CA SER A 145 11.28 14.42 -1.87
C SER A 145 11.81 14.98 -3.19
N GLY A 146 12.17 14.12 -4.15
CA GLY A 146 12.83 14.49 -5.38
C GLY A 146 14.35 14.67 -5.22
N ASP A 147 14.90 14.40 -4.05
CA ASP A 147 16.33 14.48 -3.79
C ASP A 147 17.07 13.36 -4.52
N ALA A 148 18.21 13.72 -5.08
CA ALA A 148 19.04 12.79 -5.82
C ALA A 148 20.35 12.54 -5.06
N TRP A 149 20.61 11.27 -4.77
CA TRP A 149 21.81 10.84 -4.05
C TRP A 149 22.67 9.98 -4.97
N PHE A 150 23.92 10.35 -5.09
CA PHE A 150 24.90 9.51 -5.78
C PHE A 150 25.40 8.47 -4.77
N VAL A 151 25.02 7.22 -4.98
CA VAL A 151 25.34 6.14 -4.05
C VAL A 151 26.14 5.09 -4.78
N ASP A 152 27.24 4.67 -4.16
CA ASP A 152 27.96 3.46 -4.53
C ASP A 152 27.17 2.26 -3.96
N PRO A 153 26.59 1.40 -4.83
CA PRO A 153 25.74 0.30 -4.37
C PRO A 153 26.47 -0.67 -3.46
N ASP A 154 27.75 -0.95 -3.72
CA ASP A 154 28.53 -1.91 -2.94
C ASP A 154 28.74 -1.45 -1.51
N GLN A 155 28.93 -0.14 -1.30
CA GLN A 155 29.11 0.45 0.02
C GLN A 155 27.77 0.63 0.77
N ALA A 156 26.69 0.88 0.04
CA ALA A 156 25.38 1.17 0.63
C ALA A 156 24.57 -0.09 0.95
N ARG A 157 24.81 -1.20 0.26
CA ARG A 157 24.02 -2.42 0.28
C ARG A 157 23.75 -2.95 1.68
N ASP A 158 24.79 -3.18 2.46
CA ASP A 158 24.67 -3.77 3.80
C ASP A 158 23.90 -2.86 4.76
N GLY A 159 24.13 -1.56 4.65
CA GLY A 159 23.40 -0.54 5.42
C GLY A 159 21.93 -0.48 5.05
N TYR A 160 21.63 -0.53 3.76
CA TYR A 160 20.26 -0.54 3.25
C TYR A 160 19.50 -1.80 3.67
N ILE A 161 20.03 -2.98 3.38
CA ILE A 161 19.38 -4.27 3.68
C ILE A 161 19.07 -4.38 5.18
N ARG A 162 20.01 -3.94 6.04
CA ARG A 162 19.80 -3.93 7.48
C ARG A 162 18.64 -3.03 7.91
N LYS A 163 18.59 -1.79 7.41
CA LYS A 163 17.50 -0.84 7.71
C LYS A 163 16.17 -1.32 7.15
N PHE A 164 16.18 -1.83 5.93
CA PHE A 164 15.02 -2.33 5.24
C PHE A 164 14.39 -3.54 5.98
N ASN A 165 15.23 -4.51 6.37
CA ASN A 165 14.74 -5.66 7.14
C ASN A 165 14.25 -5.26 8.53
N ALA A 166 14.90 -4.31 9.20
CA ALA A 166 14.44 -3.80 10.49
C ALA A 166 13.07 -3.13 10.36
N HIS A 167 12.84 -2.34 9.31
CA HIS A 167 11.55 -1.72 9.04
C HIS A 167 10.45 -2.77 8.76
N ARG A 168 10.76 -3.80 7.97
CA ARG A 168 9.82 -4.90 7.69
C ARG A 168 9.43 -5.65 8.95
N GLU A 169 10.40 -5.96 9.80
CA GLU A 169 10.14 -6.67 11.06
C GLU A 169 9.31 -5.81 12.01
N ALA A 170 9.60 -4.51 12.09
CA ALA A 170 8.81 -3.59 12.87
C ALA A 170 7.35 -3.50 12.36
N ALA A 171 7.15 -3.40 11.04
CA ALA A 171 5.80 -3.41 10.44
C ALA A 171 5.06 -4.73 10.71
N ARG A 172 5.76 -5.86 10.70
CA ARG A 172 5.20 -7.16 11.06
C ARG A 172 4.77 -7.20 12.53
N SER A 173 5.63 -6.74 13.44
CA SER A 173 5.32 -6.72 14.87
C SER A 173 4.12 -5.83 15.22
N SER A 174 3.85 -4.78 14.43
CA SER A 174 2.63 -3.95 14.58
C SER A 174 1.34 -4.69 14.22
N CYS A 175 1.42 -5.88 13.62
CA CYS A 175 0.26 -6.69 13.24
C CYS A 175 -0.05 -7.83 14.23
N GLU A 176 0.82 -8.06 15.20
CA GLU A 176 0.70 -9.10 16.24
C GLU A 176 0.08 -8.53 17.53
#